data_059ad31efceb2a842dee4cf2d3d3e54a
#
_entry.id   059ad31efceb2a842dee4cf2d3d3e54a
#
_cell.length_a   1.000
_cell.length_b   1.000
_cell.length_c   1.000
_cell.angle_alpha   90.00
_cell.angle_beta   90.00
_cell.angle_gamma   90.00
#
_symmetry.space_group_name_H-M   'P 1'
#
loop_
_entity.id
_entity.type
_entity.pdbx_description
1 polymer ?
#
loop_
_entity_poly.entity_id
_entity_poly.type
_entity_poly.pdbx_seq_one_letter_code
_entity_poly.pdbx_strand_id
1 'polypeptide(L)' 'MAKFRVYEIAKKYNKDNKEILEILKANHVEVKNHMSTIGDEQIKMIDNALKPKKEA' A
#
# COMPACT_ATOMS: atom_id res chain seq x y z
N MET A 1 4.84 15.86 1.75
CA MET A 1 4.38 15.12 0.86
C MET A 1 5.30 14.09 0.35
N ALA A 2 5.39 12.94 0.81
CA ALA A 2 6.23 11.89 0.34
C ALA A 2 5.47 11.06 -0.67
N LYS A 3 6.15 10.66 -1.72
CA LYS A 3 5.56 9.81 -2.70
C LYS A 3 6.40 8.57 -2.81
N PHE A 4 5.77 7.43 -2.86
CA PHE A 4 6.47 6.17 -2.96
C PHE A 4 5.86 5.34 -4.06
N ARG A 5 6.61 4.36 -4.54
CA ARG A 5 6.06 3.46 -5.53
C ARG A 5 5.53 2.25 -4.82
N VAL A 6 4.59 1.59 -5.47
CA VAL A 6 3.94 0.44 -4.86
C VAL A 6 4.96 -0.60 -4.44
N TYR A 7 5.92 -0.89 -5.30
CA TYR A 7 6.89 -1.93 -4.95
C TYR A 7 7.76 -1.54 -3.77
N GLU A 8 7.95 -0.25 -3.56
CA GLU A 8 8.74 0.19 -2.42
C GLU A 8 7.98 -0.07 -1.13
N ILE A 9 6.67 0.16 -1.17
CA ILE A 9 5.86 -0.10 -0.01
C ILE A 9 5.78 -1.58 0.27
N ALA A 10 5.67 -2.37 -0.79
CA ALA A 10 5.63 -3.82 -0.64
C ALA A 10 6.90 -4.31 0.05
N LYS A 11 8.03 -3.75 -0.35
CA LYS A 11 9.26 -4.14 0.24
C LYS A 11 9.35 -3.70 1.68
N LYS A 12 8.88 -2.51 1.95
CA LYS A 12 8.92 -1.97 3.29
C LYS A 12 8.12 -2.84 4.25
N TYR A 13 6.98 -3.35 3.80
CA TYR A 13 6.15 -4.19 4.65
C TYR A 13 6.39 -5.68 4.43
N ASN A 14 7.39 -6.01 3.61
CA ASN A 14 7.71 -7.40 3.33
C ASN A 14 6.51 -8.14 2.76
N LYS A 15 5.84 -7.52 1.82
CA LYS A 15 4.68 -8.10 1.17
C LYS A 15 4.90 -8.12 -0.33
N ASP A 16 4.02 -8.81 -1.04
CA ASP A 16 4.12 -8.89 -2.48
C ASP A 16 3.50 -7.66 -3.12
N ASN A 17 4.01 -7.28 -4.28
CA ASN A 17 3.44 -6.18 -5.01
C ASN A 17 1.97 -6.40 -5.25
N LYS A 18 1.62 -7.63 -5.58
CA LYS A 18 0.25 -7.95 -5.85
C LYS A 18 -0.64 -7.67 -4.66
N GLU A 19 -0.17 -8.00 -3.49
CA GLU A 19 -0.93 -7.79 -2.28
C GLU A 19 -1.19 -6.31 -2.06
N ILE A 20 -0.18 -5.48 -2.28
CA ILE A 20 -0.34 -4.06 -2.12
C ILE A 20 -1.33 -3.51 -3.15
N LEU A 21 -1.24 -4.00 -4.38
CA LEU A 21 -2.17 -3.57 -5.40
C LEU A 21 -3.61 -3.92 -5.03
N GLU A 22 -3.80 -5.07 -4.45
CA GLU A 22 -5.13 -5.49 -4.05
C GLU A 22 -5.69 -4.61 -2.95
N ILE A 23 -4.83 -4.24 -2.00
CA ILE A 23 -5.24 -3.37 -0.93
C ILE A 23 -5.67 -2.03 -1.50
N LEU A 24 -4.91 -1.50 -2.42
CA LEU A 24 -5.23 -0.22 -3.02
C LEU A 24 -6.54 -0.31 -3.79
N LYS A 25 -6.74 -1.40 -4.50
CA LYS A 25 -7.96 -1.55 -5.26
C LYS A 25 -9.15 -1.63 -4.33
N ALA A 26 -9.00 -2.33 -3.22
CA ALA A 26 -10.08 -2.44 -2.25
C ALA A 26 -10.45 -1.08 -1.67
N ASN A 27 -9.50 -0.15 -1.70
CA ASN A 27 -9.75 1.18 -1.20
C ASN A 27 -10.07 2.16 -2.33
N HIS A 28 -10.40 1.62 -3.50
CA HIS A 28 -10.79 2.43 -4.64
C HIS A 28 -9.66 3.32 -5.15
N VAL A 29 -8.44 2.86 -4.99
CA VAL A 29 -7.30 3.59 -5.50
C VAL A 29 -6.91 2.95 -6.82
N GLU A 30 -6.94 3.74 -7.87
CA GLU A 30 -6.59 3.24 -9.16
C GLU A 30 -5.11 3.19 -9.38
N VAL A 31 -4.55 2.04 -9.54
CA VAL A 31 -3.14 1.90 -9.84
C VAL A 31 -3.03 0.93 -11.00
N LYS A 32 -2.13 1.19 -11.90
CA LYS A 32 -1.97 0.35 -13.06
C LYS A 32 -1.06 -0.82 -12.80
N ASN A 33 -0.02 -0.61 -12.05
CA ASN A 33 0.87 -1.70 -11.76
C ASN A 33 1.72 -1.31 -10.57
N HIS A 34 2.64 -2.17 -10.19
CA HIS A 34 3.44 -1.93 -9.00
C HIS A 34 4.42 -0.79 -9.16
N MET A 35 4.49 -0.23 -10.35
CA MET A 35 5.38 0.91 -10.57
C MET A 35 4.63 2.22 -10.34
N SER A 36 3.35 2.16 -10.08
CA SER A 36 2.57 3.37 -9.86
C SER A 36 3.04 4.07 -8.60
N THR A 37 2.91 5.38 -8.61
CA THR A 37 3.32 6.18 -7.46
C THR A 37 2.11 6.43 -6.58
N ILE A 38 2.31 6.35 -5.30
CA ILE A 38 1.23 6.61 -4.36
C ILE A 38 1.69 7.63 -3.34
N GLY A 39 0.73 8.29 -2.74
CA GLY A 39 1.04 9.33 -1.78
C GLY A 39 0.82 8.88 -0.35
N ASP A 40 0.92 9.84 0.56
CA ASP A 40 0.77 9.53 1.98
C ASP A 40 -0.56 8.90 2.31
N GLU A 41 -1.60 9.36 1.69
CA GLU A 41 -2.92 8.84 1.99
C GLU A 41 -3.02 7.36 1.66
N GLN A 42 -2.47 6.99 0.52
CA GLN A 42 -2.50 5.59 0.11
C GLN A 42 -1.62 4.75 1.02
N ILE A 43 -0.52 5.33 1.45
CA ILE A 43 0.38 4.63 2.35
C ILE A 43 -0.31 4.36 3.67
N LYS A 44 -1.10 5.31 4.12
CA LYS A 44 -1.84 5.13 5.36
C LYS A 44 -2.86 4.01 5.21
N MET A 45 -3.52 3.94 4.08
CA MET A 45 -4.48 2.88 3.83
C MET A 45 -3.81 1.53 3.89
N ILE A 46 -2.64 1.42 3.28
CA ILE A 46 -1.92 0.17 3.27
C ILE A 46 -1.47 -0.18 4.68
N ASP A 47 -0.98 0.80 5.39
CA ASP A 47 -0.52 0.58 6.75
C ASP A 47 -1.66 0.05 7.63
N ASN A 48 -2.83 0.63 7.48
CA ASN A 48 -3.98 0.17 8.25
C ASN A 48 -4.37 -1.25 7.87
N ALA A 49 -4.30 -1.56 6.59
CA ALA A 49 -4.68 -2.87 6.13
C ALA A 49 -3.72 -3.95 6.59
N LEU A 50 -2.44 -3.61 6.65
CA LEU A 50 -1.44 -4.58 7.04
C LEU A 50 -1.11 -4.58 8.52
N LYS A 51 -1.56 -3.56 9.23
CA LYS A 51 -1.27 -3.47 10.64
C LYS A 51 -1.93 -4.60 11.40
N PRO A 52 -1.23 -5.22 12.28
CA PRO A 52 -1.80 -6.32 13.03
C PRO A 52 -2.84 -5.77 13.96
N LYS A 53 -3.92 -6.51 14.18
CA LYS A 53 -4.90 -6.04 14.95
C LYS A 53 -4.48 -6.05 16.31
N LYS A 54 -4.04 -5.29 16.91
CA LYS A 54 -3.60 -5.22 18.14
C LYS A 54 -4.54 -4.93 19.01
N GLU A 55 -5.00 -5.15 19.60
CA GLU A 55 -5.87 -4.76 20.33
C GLU A 55 -5.51 -4.50 21.42
N ALA A 56 -5.41 -4.05 21.83
CA ALA A 56 -4.95 -3.63 22.91
C ALA A 56 -5.27 -3.95 23.85
#